data_2cb1e2c8539630aa4c67315341c3c0e1
#
_entry.id   2cb1e2c8539630aa4c67315341c3c0e1
#
_cell.length_a   1.000
_cell.length_b   1.000
_cell.length_c   1.000
_cell.angle_alpha   90.00
_cell.angle_beta   90.00
_cell.angle_gamma   90.00
#
_symmetry.space_group_name_H-M   'P 1'
#
loop_
_entity.id
_entity.type
_entity.pdbx_description
1 polymer ?
#
loop_
_entity_poly.entity_id
_entity_poly.type
_entity_poly.pdbx_seq_one_letter_code
_entity_poly.pdbx_strand_id
1 'polypeptide(L)'
;MKKVFLTICYLSFAANVFAQDGPKNLADSLKVGWWDPRSTQFGINVSQAGFNDAWSGAQGSVGSMAIGFIFNNKAQYHKNKGVFSTDAQFQYGSLKNKGQEARKSIDRIFLDAKYASRITPKLNWFVGANFISQFAPGFAYDAKGVKGKKIANLFAPGFLSEGVGLEWKPVKHFVLQLGGATMRQTFVSDAIVFANTQKEVTEDGTKLFRSYGVEKGKKMLNELGFQIVAAYDKDIAKNVNLKWRYQGFVAYLPKTKPMDHNISAVATAKVNKYLNVNFTVLGIYDADIVKEFQFSEGLAIGFLFTL
;
A
#
# COMPACT_ATOMS: atom_id res chain seq x y z
N MET A 1 10.83 -23.47 27.99
CA MET A 1 10.36 -23.00 26.66
C MET A 1 8.93 -22.54 26.85
N LYS A 2 8.72 -21.28 27.22
CA LYS A 2 7.39 -20.66 27.30
C LYS A 2 7.36 -19.61 26.17
N LYS A 3 6.61 -19.91 25.11
CA LYS A 3 6.32 -18.93 24.06
C LYS A 3 5.35 -17.92 24.65
N VAL A 4 5.84 -16.75 24.97
CA VAL A 4 5.02 -15.59 25.29
C VAL A 4 4.41 -15.13 23.98
N PHE A 5 3.13 -15.39 23.76
CA PHE A 5 2.33 -14.73 22.74
C PHE A 5 2.14 -13.28 23.18
N LEU A 6 3.02 -12.42 22.69
CA LEU A 6 2.82 -10.99 22.76
C LEU A 6 1.79 -10.62 21.68
N THR A 7 0.50 -10.64 22.04
CA THR A 7 -0.56 -10.11 21.20
C THR A 7 -0.42 -8.57 21.19
N ILE A 8 0.44 -8.08 20.34
CA ILE A 8 0.51 -6.65 20.03
C ILE A 8 -0.70 -6.38 19.13
N CYS A 9 -1.76 -5.80 19.69
CA CYS A 9 -2.83 -5.19 18.90
C CYS A 9 -2.25 -4.01 18.12
N TYR A 10 -1.63 -4.30 16.97
CA TYR A 10 -1.41 -3.29 15.94
C TYR A 10 -2.76 -3.02 15.30
N LEU A 11 -3.43 -1.96 15.75
CA LEU A 11 -4.51 -1.35 14.98
C LEU A 11 -3.88 -0.69 13.75
N SER A 12 -3.62 -1.52 12.75
CA SER A 12 -3.24 -1.03 11.44
C SER A 12 -4.48 -0.40 10.80
N PHE A 13 -4.41 0.90 10.55
CA PHE A 13 -5.41 1.60 9.76
C PHE A 13 -5.55 0.95 8.40
N ALA A 14 -6.79 0.63 8.05
CA ALA A 14 -7.11 0.01 6.78
C ALA A 14 -6.60 0.86 5.61
N ALA A 15 -5.60 0.39 4.92
CA ALA A 15 -5.31 0.87 3.60
C ALA A 15 -6.47 0.46 2.70
N ASN A 16 -7.39 1.38 2.40
CA ASN A 16 -8.38 1.15 1.36
C ASN A 16 -7.64 1.06 0.02
N VAL A 17 -7.17 -0.13 -0.31
CA VAL A 17 -6.66 -0.40 -1.65
C VAL A 17 -7.88 -0.56 -2.53
N PHE A 18 -8.30 0.52 -3.15
CA PHE A 18 -9.34 0.45 -4.17
C PHE A 18 -8.76 -0.28 -5.37
N ALA A 19 -9.20 -1.51 -5.60
CA ALA A 19 -9.13 -2.07 -6.92
C ALA A 19 -9.93 -1.13 -7.82
N GLN A 20 -9.38 -0.73 -8.95
CA GLN A 20 -10.12 0.06 -9.93
C GLN A 20 -11.39 -0.69 -10.29
N ASP A 21 -12.56 -0.06 -10.13
CA ASP A 21 -13.78 -0.57 -10.74
C ASP A 21 -13.49 -0.80 -12.22
N GLY A 22 -13.54 -2.04 -12.65
CA GLY A 22 -13.41 -2.34 -14.06
C GLY A 22 -14.48 -1.54 -14.82
N PRO A 23 -14.16 -0.90 -15.95
CA PRO A 23 -15.12 -0.09 -16.66
C PRO A 23 -16.39 -0.90 -16.93
N LYS A 24 -17.53 -0.33 -16.56
CA LYS A 24 -18.84 -0.86 -16.98
C LYS A 24 -18.79 -1.02 -18.50
N ASN A 25 -18.94 -2.23 -19.00
CA ASN A 25 -18.87 -2.64 -20.41
C ASN A 25 -18.38 -1.55 -21.39
N LEU A 26 -17.11 -1.61 -21.76
CA LEU A 26 -16.51 -0.79 -22.81
C LEU A 26 -17.11 -1.04 -24.23
N ALA A 27 -18.17 -1.83 -24.34
CA ALA A 27 -18.80 -2.18 -25.60
C ALA A 27 -19.81 -1.15 -26.10
N ASP A 28 -20.43 -0.39 -25.21
CA ASP A 28 -21.41 0.61 -25.62
C ASP A 28 -20.71 1.96 -25.80
N SER A 29 -20.99 2.64 -26.92
CA SER A 29 -20.49 3.94 -27.38
C SER A 29 -20.08 4.87 -26.25
N LEU A 30 -18.81 4.80 -25.85
CA LEU A 30 -18.25 5.63 -24.77
C LEU A 30 -18.27 7.09 -25.23
N LYS A 31 -19.05 7.92 -24.55
CA LYS A 31 -18.95 9.38 -24.72
C LYS A 31 -17.54 9.80 -24.38
N VAL A 32 -16.94 10.62 -25.23
CA VAL A 32 -15.64 11.24 -24.93
C VAL A 32 -15.80 12.15 -23.72
N GLY A 33 -14.92 12.01 -22.74
CA GLY A 33 -14.90 12.88 -21.56
C GLY A 33 -14.50 12.19 -20.28
N TRP A 34 -14.61 12.94 -19.19
CA TRP A 34 -14.43 12.44 -17.85
C TRP A 34 -15.67 11.64 -17.43
N TRP A 35 -15.46 10.41 -17.04
CA TRP A 35 -16.53 9.51 -16.66
C TRP A 35 -16.67 9.40 -15.16
N ASP A 36 -17.92 9.30 -14.68
CA ASP A 36 -18.22 8.80 -13.37
C ASP A 36 -17.98 7.27 -13.30
N PRO A 37 -17.47 6.79 -12.14
CA PRO A 37 -17.46 7.61 -10.95
C PRO A 37 -16.12 8.33 -10.75
N ARG A 38 -16.10 9.65 -10.90
CA ARG A 38 -15.14 10.43 -10.13
C ARG A 38 -15.47 10.17 -8.68
N SER A 39 -14.60 9.53 -7.96
CA SER A 39 -14.81 9.29 -6.54
C SER A 39 -13.76 10.06 -5.78
N THR A 40 -14.18 11.09 -5.10
CA THR A 40 -13.36 11.76 -4.07
C THR A 40 -13.90 11.32 -2.73
N GLN A 41 -13.05 10.72 -1.93
CA GLN A 41 -13.40 10.21 -0.61
C GLN A 41 -12.48 10.82 0.43
N PHE A 42 -13.08 11.28 1.51
CA PHE A 42 -12.38 11.71 2.71
C PHE A 42 -12.86 10.86 3.88
N GLY A 43 -11.92 10.31 4.65
CA GLY A 43 -12.24 9.45 5.78
C GLY A 43 -11.44 9.80 7.03
N ILE A 44 -12.10 9.60 8.17
CA ILE A 44 -11.48 9.67 9.50
C ILE A 44 -11.75 8.34 10.18
N ASN A 45 -10.67 7.70 10.66
CA ASN A 45 -10.75 6.48 11.45
C ASN A 45 -10.31 6.81 12.87
N VAL A 46 -11.08 6.33 13.85
CA VAL A 46 -10.76 6.47 15.27
C VAL A 46 -10.87 5.10 15.92
N SER A 47 -9.92 4.78 16.77
CA SER A 47 -10.02 3.62 17.64
C SER A 47 -9.49 3.96 19.02
N GLN A 48 -10.08 3.39 20.05
CA GLN A 48 -9.72 3.62 21.44
C GLN A 48 -9.87 2.32 22.24
N ALA A 49 -8.89 2.07 23.10
CA ALA A 49 -8.98 1.07 24.16
C ALA A 49 -8.69 1.77 25.50
N GLY A 50 -9.57 1.60 26.48
CA GLY A 50 -9.44 2.18 27.80
C GLY A 50 -9.62 1.13 28.89
N PHE A 51 -8.78 1.21 29.92
CA PHE A 51 -8.82 0.29 31.06
C PHE A 51 -8.63 1.10 32.34
N ASN A 52 -9.26 0.70 33.43
CA ASN A 52 -8.98 1.23 34.76
C ASN A 52 -7.68 0.63 35.33
N ASP A 53 -7.17 1.22 36.39
CA ASP A 53 -5.89 0.79 36.98
C ASP A 53 -5.94 -0.65 37.55
N ALA A 54 -7.09 -1.09 38.08
CA ALA A 54 -7.29 -2.44 38.58
C ALA A 54 -7.20 -3.48 37.45
N TRP A 55 -7.84 -3.22 36.30
CA TRP A 55 -7.73 -4.08 35.12
C TRP A 55 -6.32 -4.08 34.55
N SER A 56 -5.71 -2.90 34.38
CA SER A 56 -4.35 -2.76 33.86
C SER A 56 -3.32 -3.49 34.74
N GLY A 57 -3.45 -3.41 36.07
CA GLY A 57 -2.57 -4.11 37.03
C GLY A 57 -2.75 -5.64 36.99
N ALA A 58 -3.97 -6.13 36.84
CA ALA A 58 -4.28 -7.56 36.83
C ALA A 58 -3.98 -8.24 35.49
N GLN A 59 -4.23 -7.54 34.35
CA GLN A 59 -4.18 -8.11 33.00
C GLN A 59 -3.03 -7.58 32.15
N GLY A 60 -2.23 -6.61 32.66
CA GLY A 60 -1.12 -6.01 31.92
C GLY A 60 -1.54 -5.17 30.71
N SER A 61 -2.82 -4.75 30.64
CA SER A 61 -3.38 -4.04 29.50
C SER A 61 -3.07 -2.54 29.57
N VAL A 62 -2.78 -1.92 28.45
CA VAL A 62 -2.46 -0.49 28.33
C VAL A 62 -3.47 0.21 27.44
N GLY A 63 -4.08 1.29 27.94
CA GLY A 63 -5.00 2.12 27.15
C GLY A 63 -4.30 2.69 25.91
N SER A 64 -5.01 2.74 24.80
CA SER A 64 -4.50 3.25 23.51
C SER A 64 -5.55 4.09 22.79
N MET A 65 -5.09 5.04 22.00
CA MET A 65 -5.90 5.82 21.08
C MET A 65 -5.19 5.93 19.75
N ALA A 66 -5.94 5.71 18.67
CA ALA A 66 -5.43 5.92 17.33
C ALA A 66 -6.40 6.77 16.52
N ILE A 67 -5.85 7.68 15.71
CA ILE A 67 -6.60 8.49 14.76
C ILE A 67 -5.91 8.40 13.39
N GLY A 68 -6.71 8.36 12.33
CA GLY A 68 -6.19 8.33 10.97
C GLY A 68 -7.06 9.11 10.01
N PHE A 69 -6.41 9.63 8.99
CA PHE A 69 -7.01 10.37 7.89
C PHE A 69 -6.74 9.64 6.59
N ILE A 70 -7.75 9.60 5.74
CA ILE A 70 -7.70 8.98 4.42
C ILE A 70 -8.25 9.98 3.42
N PHE A 71 -7.53 10.17 2.34
CA PHE A 71 -8.02 10.86 1.15
C PHE A 71 -7.79 9.98 -0.05
N ASN A 72 -8.83 9.72 -0.83
CA ASN A 72 -8.76 8.97 -2.07
C ASN A 72 -9.44 9.76 -3.18
N ASN A 73 -8.79 9.82 -4.34
CA ASN A 73 -9.36 10.40 -5.53
C ASN A 73 -9.13 9.47 -6.71
N LYS A 74 -10.18 9.11 -7.42
CA LYS A 74 -10.12 8.35 -8.66
C LYS A 74 -10.81 9.12 -9.76
N ALA A 75 -10.21 9.11 -10.94
CA ALA A 75 -10.80 9.67 -12.13
C ALA A 75 -10.47 8.82 -13.37
N GLN A 76 -11.38 8.81 -14.32
CA GLN A 76 -11.17 8.16 -15.62
C GLN A 76 -11.59 9.11 -16.74
N TYR A 77 -10.78 9.16 -17.78
CA TYR A 77 -11.06 9.87 -19.00
C TYR A 77 -11.13 8.89 -20.15
N HIS A 78 -12.24 8.88 -20.86
CA HIS A 78 -12.50 7.97 -21.99
C HIS A 78 -12.43 8.72 -23.30
N LYS A 79 -11.68 8.16 -24.25
CA LYS A 79 -11.66 8.64 -25.63
C LYS A 79 -11.49 7.48 -26.60
N ASN A 80 -12.47 7.22 -27.42
CA ASN A 80 -12.50 6.12 -28.40
C ASN A 80 -12.28 4.73 -27.69
N LYS A 81 -11.21 4.04 -28.06
CA LYS A 81 -10.83 2.74 -27.45
C LYS A 81 -9.95 2.91 -26.21
N GLY A 82 -9.54 4.14 -25.87
CA GLY A 82 -8.58 4.45 -24.83
C GLY A 82 -9.25 4.93 -23.54
N VAL A 83 -8.66 4.55 -22.41
CA VAL A 83 -9.04 4.99 -21.07
C VAL A 83 -7.78 5.47 -20.37
N PHE A 84 -7.75 6.73 -19.95
CA PHE A 84 -6.75 7.24 -19.00
C PHE A 84 -7.37 7.21 -17.62
N SER A 85 -6.69 6.61 -16.65
CA SER A 85 -7.16 6.49 -15.28
C SER A 85 -6.11 7.00 -14.31
N THR A 86 -6.56 7.68 -13.24
CA THR A 86 -5.73 8.12 -12.14
C THR A 86 -6.29 7.62 -10.82
N ASP A 87 -5.41 7.30 -9.88
CA ASP A 87 -5.74 6.93 -8.50
C ASP A 87 -4.74 7.62 -7.57
N ALA A 88 -5.22 8.52 -6.73
CA ALA A 88 -4.41 9.20 -5.71
C ALA A 88 -4.93 8.83 -4.34
N GLN A 89 -4.05 8.29 -3.49
CA GLN A 89 -4.40 7.89 -2.13
C GLN A 89 -3.38 8.49 -1.16
N PHE A 90 -3.89 9.21 -0.16
CA PHE A 90 -3.10 9.78 0.91
C PHE A 90 -3.63 9.27 2.24
N GLN A 91 -2.74 8.73 3.05
CA GLN A 91 -3.10 8.16 4.35
C GLN A 91 -2.11 8.63 5.39
N TYR A 92 -2.61 9.07 6.53
CA TYR A 92 -1.78 9.41 7.68
C TYR A 92 -2.49 9.01 8.96
N GLY A 93 -1.79 8.39 9.89
CA GLY A 93 -2.35 7.98 11.17
C GLY A 93 -1.31 8.01 12.27
N SER A 94 -1.82 8.23 13.47
CA SER A 94 -1.05 8.25 14.70
C SER A 94 -1.69 7.35 15.75
N LEU A 95 -0.86 6.66 16.51
CA LEU A 95 -1.22 5.80 17.63
C LEU A 95 -0.50 6.31 18.88
N LYS A 96 -1.21 6.41 20.01
CA LYS A 96 -0.66 6.73 21.31
C LYS A 96 -1.13 5.71 22.34
N ASN A 97 -0.21 5.03 22.99
CA ASN A 97 -0.47 4.22 24.17
C ASN A 97 -0.33 5.07 25.44
N LYS A 98 -1.08 4.74 26.51
CA LYS A 98 -0.93 5.41 27.82
C LYS A 98 0.50 5.29 28.30
N GLY A 99 1.12 6.42 28.66
CA GLY A 99 2.51 6.46 29.12
C GLY A 99 3.58 6.43 28.02
N GLN A 100 3.22 6.41 26.73
CA GLN A 100 4.16 6.45 25.61
C GLN A 100 3.96 7.69 24.75
N GLU A 101 4.99 8.04 23.97
CA GLU A 101 4.86 9.08 22.94
C GLU A 101 3.95 8.61 21.78
N ALA A 102 3.32 9.57 21.12
CA ALA A 102 2.57 9.31 19.92
C ALA A 102 3.52 8.85 18.80
N ARG A 103 3.14 7.79 18.10
CA ARG A 103 3.91 7.23 16.99
C ARG A 103 3.06 7.10 15.74
N LYS A 104 3.70 7.22 14.62
CA LYS A 104 3.09 7.03 13.31
C LYS A 104 2.62 5.58 13.16
N SER A 105 1.34 5.38 12.83
CA SER A 105 0.75 4.06 12.61
C SER A 105 0.63 3.74 11.13
N ILE A 106 0.31 4.75 10.31
CA ILE A 106 0.31 4.66 8.85
C ILE A 106 0.78 6.00 8.28
N ASP A 107 1.47 5.94 7.16
CA ASP A 107 1.86 7.12 6.40
C ASP A 107 2.15 6.66 4.97
N ARG A 108 1.29 7.06 4.04
CA ARG A 108 1.37 6.60 2.66
C ARG A 108 0.94 7.68 1.70
N ILE A 109 1.77 7.88 0.71
CA ILE A 109 1.46 8.55 -0.55
C ILE A 109 1.40 7.45 -1.60
N PHE A 110 0.30 7.33 -2.33
CA PHE A 110 0.18 6.48 -3.50
C PHE A 110 -0.43 7.29 -4.63
N LEU A 111 0.27 7.32 -5.75
CA LEU A 111 -0.18 7.94 -6.99
C LEU A 111 -0.07 6.91 -8.10
N ASP A 112 -1.11 6.72 -8.87
CA ASP A 112 -1.15 5.83 -10.04
C ASP A 112 -1.75 6.58 -11.22
N ALA A 113 -1.12 6.46 -12.38
CA ALA A 113 -1.61 6.97 -13.64
C ALA A 113 -1.43 5.91 -14.72
N LYS A 114 -2.48 5.58 -15.44
CA LYS A 114 -2.47 4.53 -16.46
C LYS A 114 -3.29 4.92 -17.67
N TYR A 115 -2.72 4.71 -18.84
CA TYR A 115 -3.45 4.69 -20.09
C TYR A 115 -3.59 3.24 -20.57
N ALA A 116 -4.80 2.82 -20.89
CA ALA A 116 -5.08 1.51 -21.47
C ALA A 116 -5.91 1.67 -22.74
N SER A 117 -5.62 0.87 -23.76
CA SER A 117 -6.38 0.86 -25.00
C SER A 117 -6.79 -0.55 -25.39
N ARG A 118 -8.02 -0.67 -25.84
CA ARG A 118 -8.67 -1.95 -26.12
C ARG A 118 -8.11 -2.63 -27.36
N ILE A 119 -7.67 -3.87 -27.20
CA ILE A 119 -7.34 -4.81 -28.29
C ILE A 119 -8.57 -5.68 -28.61
N THR A 120 -9.15 -6.31 -27.57
CA THR A 120 -10.38 -7.10 -27.65
C THR A 120 -11.36 -6.68 -26.52
N PRO A 121 -12.60 -7.14 -26.47
CA PRO A 121 -13.52 -6.81 -25.38
C PRO A 121 -12.99 -7.11 -23.97
N LYS A 122 -12.04 -8.04 -23.84
CA LYS A 122 -11.48 -8.46 -22.56
C LYS A 122 -9.98 -8.19 -22.41
N LEU A 123 -9.30 -7.75 -23.46
CA LEU A 123 -7.85 -7.55 -23.48
C LEU A 123 -7.52 -6.13 -23.92
N ASN A 124 -6.70 -5.46 -23.13
CA ASN A 124 -6.13 -4.14 -23.43
C ASN A 124 -4.60 -4.23 -23.41
N TRP A 125 -3.91 -3.36 -24.12
CA TRP A 125 -2.54 -3.00 -23.77
C TRP A 125 -2.58 -1.80 -22.84
N PHE A 126 -1.57 -1.64 -22.01
CA PHE A 126 -1.47 -0.49 -21.12
C PHE A 126 -0.04 0.05 -21.03
N VAL A 127 0.05 1.33 -20.70
CA VAL A 127 1.24 1.98 -20.15
C VAL A 127 0.83 2.70 -18.89
N GLY A 128 1.64 2.62 -17.85
CA GLY A 128 1.30 3.25 -16.58
C GLY A 128 2.52 3.50 -15.70
N ALA A 129 2.33 4.37 -14.73
CA ALA A 129 3.30 4.68 -13.71
C ALA A 129 2.60 4.75 -12.35
N ASN A 130 3.24 4.22 -11.31
CA ASN A 130 2.80 4.42 -9.94
C ASN A 130 3.97 4.86 -9.05
N PHE A 131 3.66 5.71 -8.09
CA PHE A 131 4.59 6.22 -7.11
C PHE A 131 4.09 5.95 -5.70
N ILE A 132 4.97 5.44 -4.85
CA ILE A 132 4.70 5.17 -3.44
C ILE A 132 5.77 5.84 -2.58
N SER A 133 5.37 6.56 -1.55
CA SER A 133 6.24 7.14 -0.54
C SER A 133 5.45 7.45 0.74
N GLN A 134 6.00 8.29 1.61
CA GLN A 134 5.42 8.75 2.86
C GLN A 134 5.63 10.26 3.02
N PHE A 135 4.82 10.90 3.90
CA PHE A 135 4.90 12.35 4.16
C PHE A 135 5.93 12.70 5.22
N ALA A 136 5.93 11.95 6.33
CA ALA A 136 6.58 12.33 7.57
C ALA A 136 7.71 11.36 7.95
N PRO A 137 8.70 11.83 8.75
CA PRO A 137 9.73 10.95 9.29
C PRO A 137 9.13 9.75 10.04
N GLY A 138 9.69 8.58 9.82
CA GLY A 138 9.40 7.35 10.55
C GLY A 138 10.59 6.98 11.45
N PHE A 139 10.29 6.44 12.63
CA PHE A 139 11.29 6.07 13.62
C PHE A 139 11.11 4.61 14.03
N ALA A 140 12.22 3.95 14.37
CA ALA A 140 12.17 2.69 15.08
C ALA A 140 11.76 2.95 16.54
N TYR A 141 11.06 2.01 17.14
CA TYR A 141 10.70 2.05 18.55
C TYR A 141 11.12 0.75 19.22
N ASP A 142 11.61 0.83 20.46
CA ASP A 142 11.91 -0.35 21.26
C ASP A 142 10.63 -0.99 21.83
N ALA A 143 10.78 -2.09 22.56
CA ALA A 143 9.68 -2.79 23.20
C ALA A 143 8.93 -1.95 24.26
N LYS A 144 9.56 -0.92 24.80
CA LYS A 144 8.97 0.02 25.77
C LYS A 144 8.30 1.21 25.07
N GLY A 145 8.39 1.31 23.74
CA GLY A 145 7.84 2.43 22.96
C GLY A 145 8.72 3.68 22.95
N VAL A 146 9.99 3.55 23.32
CA VAL A 146 10.95 4.66 23.27
C VAL A 146 11.37 4.87 21.82
N LYS A 147 11.32 6.13 21.39
CA LYS A 147 11.70 6.57 20.06
C LYS A 147 13.20 6.39 19.82
N GLY A 148 13.53 5.65 18.77
CA GLY A 148 14.90 5.37 18.36
C GLY A 148 15.31 6.09 17.07
N LYS A 149 16.05 5.38 16.22
CA LYS A 149 16.63 5.91 14.99
C LYS A 149 15.55 6.24 13.94
N LYS A 150 15.78 7.32 13.19
CA LYS A 150 14.97 7.64 12.00
C LYS A 150 15.22 6.60 10.91
N ILE A 151 14.18 5.90 10.46
CA ILE A 151 14.25 4.80 9.48
C ILE A 151 13.51 5.09 8.19
N ALA A 152 12.73 6.18 8.14
CA ALA A 152 11.97 6.55 6.96
C ALA A 152 11.77 8.08 6.89
N ASN A 153 11.58 8.62 5.68
CA ASN A 153 11.26 10.01 5.40
C ASN A 153 10.66 10.12 3.99
N LEU A 154 10.20 11.30 3.57
CA LEU A 154 9.78 11.55 2.20
C LEU A 154 10.90 11.17 1.22
N PHE A 155 10.61 10.38 0.18
CA PHE A 155 11.56 9.78 -0.76
C PHE A 155 12.69 8.95 -0.09
N ALA A 156 12.44 8.41 1.11
CA ALA A 156 13.41 7.57 1.82
C ALA A 156 12.68 6.53 2.71
N PRO A 157 12.18 5.40 2.12
CA PRO A 157 12.20 5.08 0.69
C PRO A 157 11.07 5.75 -0.10
N GLY A 158 11.31 5.94 -1.39
CA GLY A 158 10.31 6.23 -2.40
C GLY A 158 10.43 5.21 -3.54
N PHE A 159 9.32 4.78 -4.11
CA PHE A 159 9.27 3.80 -5.19
C PHE A 159 8.48 4.37 -6.36
N LEU A 160 9.10 4.44 -7.53
CA LEU A 160 8.43 4.74 -8.80
C LEU A 160 8.51 3.49 -9.67
N SER A 161 7.37 3.03 -10.17
CA SER A 161 7.31 1.91 -11.10
C SER A 161 6.61 2.36 -12.37
N GLU A 162 7.26 2.17 -13.50
CA GLU A 162 6.77 2.51 -14.83
C GLU A 162 6.75 1.25 -15.68
N GLY A 163 5.64 0.97 -16.37
CA GLY A 163 5.54 -0.27 -17.11
C GLY A 163 4.61 -0.23 -18.29
N VAL A 164 4.86 -1.14 -19.21
CA VAL A 164 4.02 -1.42 -20.37
C VAL A 164 3.69 -2.91 -20.42
N GLY A 165 2.48 -3.25 -20.83
CA GLY A 165 2.06 -4.65 -20.85
C GLY A 165 0.64 -4.88 -21.33
N LEU A 166 0.10 -6.03 -20.95
CA LEU A 166 -1.26 -6.47 -21.26
C LEU A 166 -2.12 -6.49 -20.00
N GLU A 167 -3.35 -6.03 -20.15
CA GLU A 167 -4.37 -6.02 -19.10
C GLU A 167 -5.54 -6.88 -19.57
N TRP A 168 -5.83 -7.95 -18.83
CA TRP A 168 -6.94 -8.86 -19.08
C TRP A 168 -8.05 -8.66 -18.05
N LYS A 169 -9.26 -8.39 -18.54
CA LYS A 169 -10.48 -8.16 -17.75
C LYS A 169 -11.56 -9.16 -18.18
N PRO A 170 -11.50 -10.42 -17.70
CA PRO A 170 -12.48 -11.44 -18.08
C PRO A 170 -13.89 -11.10 -17.59
N VAL A 171 -13.98 -10.43 -16.42
CA VAL A 171 -15.21 -9.99 -15.77
C VAL A 171 -15.02 -8.61 -15.14
N LYS A 172 -16.11 -7.92 -14.81
CA LYS A 172 -16.07 -6.52 -14.30
C LYS A 172 -15.31 -6.32 -13.00
N HIS A 173 -15.25 -7.35 -12.17
CA HIS A 173 -14.69 -7.28 -10.82
C HIS A 173 -13.29 -7.90 -10.71
N PHE A 174 -12.67 -8.34 -11.80
CA PHE A 174 -11.32 -8.90 -11.80
C PHE A 174 -10.47 -8.35 -12.93
N VAL A 175 -9.23 -8.01 -12.58
CA VAL A 175 -8.22 -7.49 -13.50
C VAL A 175 -6.92 -8.24 -13.28
N LEU A 176 -6.30 -8.69 -14.37
CA LEU A 176 -4.93 -9.22 -14.38
C LEU A 176 -4.09 -8.36 -15.34
N GLN A 177 -2.97 -7.85 -14.84
CA GLN A 177 -1.99 -7.08 -15.62
C GLN A 177 -0.66 -7.82 -15.66
N LEU A 178 -0.07 -7.92 -16.83
CA LEU A 178 1.24 -8.51 -17.08
C LEU A 178 2.12 -7.43 -17.70
N GLY A 179 3.01 -6.85 -16.91
CA GLY A 179 3.98 -5.84 -17.31
C GLY A 179 5.28 -6.53 -17.76
N GLY A 180 5.45 -6.73 -19.07
CA GLY A 180 6.61 -7.40 -19.63
C GLY A 180 7.90 -6.58 -19.54
N ALA A 181 7.78 -5.25 -19.55
CA ALA A 181 8.87 -4.31 -19.33
C ALA A 181 8.42 -3.29 -18.27
N THR A 182 8.82 -3.52 -17.03
CA THR A 182 8.56 -2.63 -15.90
C THR A 182 9.88 -2.15 -15.33
N MET A 183 10.09 -0.83 -15.35
CA MET A 183 11.18 -0.17 -14.65
C MET A 183 10.72 0.17 -13.25
N ARG A 184 11.46 -0.25 -12.23
CA ARG A 184 11.26 0.15 -10.84
C ARG A 184 12.46 0.98 -10.38
N GLN A 185 12.18 2.15 -9.84
CA GLN A 185 13.17 3.05 -9.27
C GLN A 185 12.93 3.16 -7.77
N THR A 186 13.94 2.80 -6.99
CA THR A 186 13.91 2.94 -5.53
C THR A 186 14.78 4.11 -5.11
N PHE A 187 14.21 5.07 -4.37
CA PHE A 187 14.89 6.27 -3.91
C PHE A 187 15.18 6.19 -2.42
N VAL A 188 16.37 6.61 -2.01
CA VAL A 188 16.74 6.88 -0.61
C VAL A 188 17.47 8.22 -0.55
N SER A 189 16.67 9.31 -0.51
CA SER A 189 17.20 10.67 -0.59
C SER A 189 17.70 11.24 0.75
N ASP A 190 17.39 10.58 1.87
CA ASP A 190 17.76 11.02 3.22
C ASP A 190 18.99 10.25 3.72
N ALA A 191 20.11 10.97 3.92
CA ALA A 191 21.37 10.36 4.35
C ALA A 191 21.31 9.75 5.76
N ILE A 192 20.47 10.31 6.66
CA ILE A 192 20.29 9.75 8.01
C ILE A 192 19.49 8.44 7.94
N VAL A 193 18.46 8.39 7.10
CA VAL A 193 17.71 7.15 6.84
C VAL A 193 18.66 6.12 6.27
N PHE A 194 19.45 6.49 5.25
CA PHE A 194 20.44 5.57 4.67
C PHE A 194 21.39 5.01 5.74
N ALA A 195 22.00 5.87 6.54
CA ALA A 195 22.96 5.47 7.59
C ALA A 195 22.33 4.53 8.64
N ASN A 196 21.07 4.75 8.98
CA ASN A 196 20.35 3.97 10.00
C ASN A 196 19.78 2.65 9.52
N THR A 197 19.55 2.49 8.19
CA THR A 197 18.87 1.31 7.60
C THR A 197 19.79 0.49 6.70
N GLN A 198 21.02 0.95 6.43
CA GLN A 198 21.96 0.21 5.60
C GLN A 198 22.33 -1.14 6.20
N LYS A 199 22.47 -2.12 5.32
CA LYS A 199 22.93 -3.48 5.64
C LYS A 199 24.17 -3.80 4.81
N GLU A 200 25.11 -4.56 5.40
CA GLU A 200 26.23 -5.11 4.66
C GLU A 200 25.74 -6.29 3.82
N VAL A 201 26.07 -6.26 2.54
CA VAL A 201 25.78 -7.31 1.56
C VAL A 201 27.11 -7.66 0.87
N THR A 202 27.44 -8.94 0.79
CA THR A 202 28.61 -9.39 0.02
C THR A 202 28.16 -9.81 -1.37
N GLU A 203 28.73 -9.19 -2.40
CA GLU A 203 28.44 -9.48 -3.79
C GLU A 203 29.78 -9.62 -4.55
N ASP A 204 29.95 -10.76 -5.20
CA ASP A 204 31.16 -11.11 -5.94
C ASP A 204 32.46 -10.89 -5.11
N GLY A 205 32.41 -11.24 -3.82
CA GLY A 205 33.51 -11.07 -2.87
C GLY A 205 33.71 -9.65 -2.34
N THR A 206 32.94 -8.67 -2.84
CA THR A 206 33.02 -7.27 -2.41
C THR A 206 31.93 -6.98 -1.37
N LYS A 207 32.33 -6.32 -0.27
CA LYS A 207 31.40 -5.84 0.77
C LYS A 207 30.77 -4.51 0.35
N LEU A 208 29.46 -4.52 0.18
CA LEU A 208 28.66 -3.36 -0.17
C LEU A 208 27.70 -3.00 0.97
N PHE A 209 27.40 -1.72 1.12
CA PHE A 209 26.37 -1.25 2.04
C PHE A 209 25.16 -0.77 1.24
N ARG A 210 24.00 -1.33 1.53
CA ARG A 210 22.73 -1.00 0.85
C ARG A 210 21.63 -0.68 1.84
N SER A 211 20.83 0.33 1.52
CA SER A 211 19.60 0.70 2.22
C SER A 211 18.45 0.59 1.23
N TYR A 212 17.45 -0.25 1.50
CA TYR A 212 16.34 -0.54 0.57
C TYR A 212 16.84 -0.91 -0.85
N GLY A 213 17.93 -1.66 -0.94
CA GLY A 213 18.59 -2.03 -2.20
C GLY A 213 19.52 -0.96 -2.79
N VAL A 214 19.38 0.32 -2.41
CA VAL A 214 20.21 1.43 -2.90
C VAL A 214 21.62 1.35 -2.28
N GLU A 215 22.65 1.39 -3.10
CA GLU A 215 24.05 1.30 -2.69
C GLU A 215 24.56 2.60 -2.07
N LYS A 216 25.47 2.49 -1.12
CA LYS A 216 26.13 3.64 -0.46
C LYS A 216 26.76 4.57 -1.50
N GLY A 217 26.48 5.87 -1.36
CA GLY A 217 26.91 6.91 -2.31
C GLY A 217 25.96 7.12 -3.49
N LYS A 218 25.01 6.23 -3.70
CA LYS A 218 23.92 6.40 -4.67
C LYS A 218 22.65 6.87 -3.95
N LYS A 219 21.74 7.56 -4.68
CA LYS A 219 20.42 7.99 -4.17
C LYS A 219 19.27 7.19 -4.75
N MET A 220 19.57 6.37 -5.74
CA MET A 220 18.56 5.62 -6.51
C MET A 220 19.11 4.27 -6.97
N LEU A 221 18.24 3.27 -7.00
CA LEU A 221 18.42 2.00 -7.66
C LEU A 221 17.42 1.91 -8.82
N ASN A 222 17.87 1.51 -10.00
CA ASN A 222 17.04 1.22 -11.16
C ASN A 222 17.02 -0.28 -11.43
N GLU A 223 15.84 -0.84 -11.55
CA GLU A 223 15.61 -2.25 -11.85
C GLU A 223 14.65 -2.37 -13.02
N LEU A 224 15.00 -3.19 -14.00
CA LEU A 224 14.10 -3.57 -15.08
C LEU A 224 13.63 -4.99 -14.80
N GLY A 225 12.34 -5.23 -14.89
CA GLY A 225 11.75 -6.50 -14.49
C GLY A 225 10.40 -6.79 -15.12
N PHE A 226 9.87 -7.94 -14.76
CA PHE A 226 8.50 -8.36 -15.05
C PHE A 226 7.63 -8.08 -13.82
N GLN A 227 6.43 -7.56 -14.08
CA GLN A 227 5.43 -7.31 -13.04
C GLN A 227 4.13 -8.03 -13.36
N ILE A 228 3.56 -8.65 -12.35
CA ILE A 228 2.20 -9.16 -12.39
C ILE A 228 1.35 -8.42 -11.35
N VAL A 229 0.15 -7.98 -11.75
CA VAL A 229 -0.84 -7.42 -10.83
C VAL A 229 -2.16 -8.12 -11.04
N ALA A 230 -2.71 -8.68 -9.98
CA ALA A 230 -4.08 -9.20 -9.96
C ALA A 230 -4.91 -8.40 -8.96
N ALA A 231 -6.09 -7.96 -9.36
CA ALA A 231 -6.97 -7.18 -8.50
C ALA A 231 -8.43 -7.64 -8.64
N TYR A 232 -9.12 -7.59 -7.51
CA TYR A 232 -10.53 -7.97 -7.39
C TYR A 232 -11.27 -6.96 -6.52
N ASP A 233 -12.47 -6.59 -6.94
CA ASP A 233 -13.35 -5.68 -6.19
C ASP A 233 -14.81 -6.05 -6.47
N LYS A 234 -15.51 -6.56 -5.45
CA LYS A 234 -16.90 -6.99 -5.59
C LYS A 234 -17.64 -6.93 -4.27
N ASP A 235 -18.91 -6.55 -4.33
CA ASP A 235 -19.83 -6.78 -3.22
C ASP A 235 -20.14 -8.27 -3.13
N ILE A 236 -19.65 -8.93 -2.08
CA ILE A 236 -19.80 -10.37 -1.84
C ILE A 236 -21.07 -10.71 -1.07
N ALA A 237 -21.64 -9.73 -0.37
CA ALA A 237 -22.93 -9.82 0.30
C ALA A 237 -23.57 -8.43 0.39
N LYS A 238 -24.83 -8.33 0.85
CA LYS A 238 -25.49 -7.05 1.10
C LYS A 238 -24.66 -6.23 2.10
N ASN A 239 -24.27 -5.03 1.67
CA ASN A 239 -23.41 -4.10 2.44
C ASN A 239 -22.00 -4.61 2.77
N VAL A 240 -21.53 -5.70 2.15
CA VAL A 240 -20.17 -6.21 2.36
C VAL A 240 -19.42 -6.25 1.04
N ASN A 241 -18.38 -5.47 0.94
CA ASN A 241 -17.46 -5.41 -0.20
C ASN A 241 -16.15 -6.09 0.16
N LEU A 242 -15.61 -6.87 -0.78
CA LEU A 242 -14.25 -7.44 -0.71
C LEU A 242 -13.40 -6.88 -1.83
N LYS A 243 -12.30 -6.25 -1.45
CA LYS A 243 -11.23 -5.81 -2.36
C LYS A 243 -9.95 -6.51 -2.02
N TRP A 244 -9.25 -7.01 -3.02
CA TRP A 244 -7.88 -7.46 -2.82
C TRP A 244 -7.04 -7.14 -4.05
N ARG A 245 -5.75 -6.97 -3.81
CA ARG A 245 -4.73 -6.75 -4.82
C ARG A 245 -3.49 -7.54 -4.49
N TYR A 246 -2.99 -8.26 -5.44
CA TYR A 246 -1.68 -8.89 -5.44
C TYR A 246 -0.80 -8.18 -6.47
N GLN A 247 0.45 -7.92 -6.10
CA GLN A 247 1.48 -7.42 -7.00
C GLN A 247 2.74 -8.24 -6.78
N GLY A 248 3.25 -8.85 -7.85
CA GLY A 248 4.54 -9.51 -7.88
C GLY A 248 5.48 -8.77 -8.82
N PHE A 249 6.75 -8.63 -8.44
CA PHE A 249 7.79 -8.05 -9.28
C PHE A 249 9.04 -8.90 -9.23
N VAL A 250 9.60 -9.23 -10.38
CA VAL A 250 10.90 -9.92 -10.49
C VAL A 250 11.83 -9.09 -11.37
N ALA A 251 12.93 -8.61 -10.76
CA ALA A 251 13.98 -7.93 -11.50
C ALA A 251 14.79 -8.94 -12.32
N TYR A 252 15.09 -8.59 -13.56
CA TYR A 252 16.07 -9.31 -14.39
C TYR A 252 17.29 -8.45 -14.72
N LEU A 253 17.22 -7.12 -14.54
CA LEU A 253 18.35 -6.20 -14.63
C LEU A 253 18.35 -5.24 -13.44
N PRO A 254 19.52 -4.86 -12.91
CA PRO A 254 20.86 -5.27 -13.30
C PRO A 254 21.19 -6.72 -12.94
N LYS A 255 20.44 -7.33 -12.04
CA LYS A 255 20.63 -8.72 -11.58
C LYS A 255 19.28 -9.36 -11.28
N THR A 256 19.14 -10.63 -11.62
CA THR A 256 17.93 -11.39 -11.24
C THR A 256 17.87 -11.56 -9.73
N LYS A 257 16.73 -11.23 -9.15
CA LYS A 257 16.44 -11.35 -7.73
C LYS A 257 15.22 -12.25 -7.49
N PRO A 258 15.04 -12.77 -6.26
CA PRO A 258 13.77 -13.37 -5.87
C PRO A 258 12.60 -12.42 -6.16
N MET A 259 11.43 -12.97 -6.47
CA MET A 259 10.23 -12.17 -6.69
C MET A 259 9.83 -11.47 -5.40
N ASP A 260 9.60 -10.18 -5.50
CA ASP A 260 8.95 -9.41 -4.45
C ASP A 260 7.44 -9.59 -4.53
N HIS A 261 6.79 -9.73 -3.38
CA HIS A 261 5.36 -9.94 -3.27
C HIS A 261 4.73 -8.85 -2.40
N ASN A 262 3.63 -8.29 -2.87
CA ASN A 262 2.80 -7.36 -2.11
C ASN A 262 1.35 -7.80 -2.23
N ILE A 263 0.73 -8.09 -1.11
CA ILE A 263 -0.67 -8.54 -1.01
C ILE A 263 -1.41 -7.55 -0.13
N SER A 264 -2.56 -7.11 -0.58
CA SER A 264 -3.48 -6.32 0.24
C SER A 264 -4.91 -6.81 0.04
N ALA A 265 -5.65 -6.92 1.14
CA ALA A 265 -7.07 -7.25 1.11
C ALA A 265 -7.82 -6.38 2.12
N VAL A 266 -9.01 -5.95 1.75
CA VAL A 266 -9.91 -5.19 2.63
C VAL A 266 -11.32 -5.75 2.47
N ALA A 267 -11.90 -6.17 3.58
CA ALA A 267 -13.33 -6.44 3.69
C ALA A 267 -13.99 -5.24 4.37
N THR A 268 -14.93 -4.60 3.68
CA THR A 268 -15.68 -3.44 4.19
C THR A 268 -17.12 -3.79 4.41
N ALA A 269 -17.60 -3.68 5.66
CA ALA A 269 -19.00 -3.81 6.00
C ALA A 269 -19.60 -2.42 6.24
N LYS A 270 -20.56 -2.00 5.41
CA LYS A 270 -21.28 -0.71 5.53
C LYS A 270 -22.37 -0.83 6.59
N VAL A 271 -22.25 -0.07 7.67
CA VAL A 271 -23.26 0.03 8.71
C VAL A 271 -24.38 1.00 8.29
N ASN A 272 -23.97 2.15 7.74
CA ASN A 272 -24.87 3.13 7.13
C ASN A 272 -24.11 3.94 6.05
N LYS A 273 -24.71 5.04 5.55
CA LYS A 273 -24.12 5.87 4.49
C LYS A 273 -22.78 6.53 4.86
N TYR A 274 -22.46 6.63 6.14
CA TYR A 274 -21.24 7.29 6.63
C TYR A 274 -20.31 6.33 7.39
N LEU A 275 -20.90 5.36 8.13
CA LEU A 275 -20.17 4.48 9.03
C LEU A 275 -19.90 3.13 8.39
N ASN A 276 -18.67 2.69 8.44
CA ASN A 276 -18.25 1.37 8.00
C ASN A 276 -17.30 0.70 9.00
N VAL A 277 -17.20 -0.60 8.89
CA VAL A 277 -16.19 -1.44 9.56
C VAL A 277 -15.31 -2.04 8.50
N ASN A 278 -14.00 -1.87 8.63
CA ASN A 278 -13.01 -2.38 7.69
C ASN A 278 -12.11 -3.41 8.39
N PHE A 279 -11.97 -4.58 7.77
CA PHE A 279 -10.93 -5.55 8.11
C PHE A 279 -9.90 -5.56 7.00
N THR A 280 -8.65 -5.28 7.35
CA THR A 280 -7.54 -5.14 6.40
C THR A 280 -6.48 -6.17 6.66
N VAL A 281 -5.93 -6.73 5.59
CA VAL A 281 -4.77 -7.63 5.61
C VAL A 281 -3.74 -7.09 4.64
N LEU A 282 -2.48 -7.01 5.09
CA LEU A 282 -1.33 -6.64 4.28
C LEU A 282 -0.25 -7.72 4.43
N GLY A 283 0.36 -8.10 3.31
CA GLY A 283 1.49 -9.02 3.28
C GLY A 283 2.55 -8.51 2.31
N ILE A 284 3.81 -8.46 2.76
CA ILE A 284 4.94 -7.98 1.95
C ILE A 284 6.10 -8.96 2.11
N TYR A 285 6.69 -9.34 1.00
CA TYR A 285 8.00 -9.97 0.94
C TYR A 285 8.87 -9.19 -0.05
N ASP A 286 9.99 -8.67 0.44
CA ASP A 286 11.00 -7.99 -0.35
C ASP A 286 12.37 -8.31 0.25
N ALA A 287 13.17 -9.08 -0.48
CA ALA A 287 14.48 -9.55 -0.02
C ALA A 287 15.50 -8.40 0.20
N ASP A 288 15.32 -7.25 -0.45
CA ASP A 288 16.15 -6.05 -0.24
C ASP A 288 15.84 -5.37 1.09
N ILE A 289 14.63 -5.55 1.61
CA ILE A 289 14.20 -5.01 2.90
C ILE A 289 14.44 -6.02 4.02
N VAL A 290 13.74 -7.16 3.97
CA VAL A 290 13.85 -8.25 4.96
C VAL A 290 13.54 -9.58 4.27
N LYS A 291 14.37 -10.61 4.49
CA LYS A 291 14.20 -11.95 3.92
C LYS A 291 13.12 -12.78 4.64
N GLU A 292 12.09 -12.12 5.15
CA GLU A 292 10.97 -12.73 5.84
C GLU A 292 9.67 -12.12 5.32
N PHE A 293 8.61 -12.92 5.30
CA PHE A 293 7.28 -12.42 4.95
C PHE A 293 6.74 -11.55 6.09
N GLN A 294 6.48 -10.30 5.78
CA GLN A 294 5.92 -9.31 6.71
C GLN A 294 4.40 -9.35 6.59
N PHE A 295 3.71 -9.48 7.71
CA PHE A 295 2.25 -9.57 7.77
C PHE A 295 1.69 -8.53 8.74
N SER A 296 0.58 -7.90 8.37
CA SER A 296 -0.17 -6.97 9.20
C SER A 296 -1.65 -7.16 8.98
N GLU A 297 -2.43 -7.14 10.05
CA GLU A 297 -3.88 -7.12 10.01
C GLU A 297 -4.44 -6.01 10.89
N GLY A 298 -5.65 -5.55 10.59
CA GLY A 298 -6.30 -4.52 11.37
C GLY A 298 -7.80 -4.47 11.17
N LEU A 299 -8.50 -4.16 12.26
CA LEU A 299 -9.94 -3.88 12.28
C LEU A 299 -10.15 -2.42 12.69
N ALA A 300 -10.91 -1.67 11.90
CA ALA A 300 -11.17 -0.27 12.17
C ALA A 300 -12.63 0.10 11.91
N ILE A 301 -13.14 1.01 12.73
CA ILE A 301 -14.41 1.70 12.50
C ILE A 301 -14.08 3.05 11.88
N GLY A 302 -14.67 3.37 10.73
CA GLY A 302 -14.39 4.57 9.97
C GLY A 302 -15.64 5.36 9.58
N PHE A 303 -15.48 6.67 9.51
CA PHE A 303 -16.41 7.56 8.84
C PHE A 303 -15.86 7.90 7.47
N LEU A 304 -16.63 7.66 6.41
CA LEU A 304 -16.25 7.90 5.03
C LEU A 304 -17.27 8.81 4.37
N PHE A 305 -16.80 9.92 3.83
CA PHE A 305 -17.58 10.87 3.04
C PHE A 305 -17.17 10.74 1.59
N THR A 306 -18.12 10.50 0.71
CA THR A 306 -17.90 10.48 -0.76
C THR A 306 -18.53 11.72 -1.36
N LEU A 307 -17.74 12.46 -2.15
CA LEU A 307 -18.12 13.69 -2.84
C LEU A 307 -18.32 13.43 -4.33
#